data_7d2ec163f52dbdbef2d5a8a7a894cea1
#
_entry.id   7d2ec163f52dbdbef2d5a8a7a894cea1
#
_cell.length_a   1.000
_cell.length_b   1.000
_cell.length_c   1.000
_cell.angle_alpha   90.00
_cell.angle_beta   90.00
_cell.angle_gamma   90.00
#
_symmetry.space_group_name_H-M   'P 1'
#
loop_
_entity.id
_entity.type
_entity.pdbx_description
1 polymer ?
#
loop_
_entity_poly.entity_id
_entity_poly.type
_entity_poly.pdbx_seq_one_letter_code
_entity_poly.pdbx_strand_id
1 'polypeptide(L)'
;MINSLVNGIQKLFGNKADKDVKGLEPFVEKINSEFIKLENLSNDELRSKTTSFKHKVNDYLSDIDQQIADLKSEIEKSAAHEIDRREDAYDQIDILEKERDEKLEDILNEILPEAFAVVKETARRFTENDKITAKATD
;
A
#
# COMPACT_ATOMS: atom_id res chain seq x y z
N MET A 1 0.93 34.10 36.24
CA MET A 1 2.28 33.87 35.64
C MET A 1 2.52 32.46 35.14
N ILE A 2 1.99 31.41 35.72
CA ILE A 2 2.18 29.99 35.25
C ILE A 2 1.56 29.75 33.89
N ASN A 3 0.37 30.30 33.60
CA ASN A 3 -0.31 30.12 32.32
C ASN A 3 0.44 30.72 31.09
N SER A 4 1.22 31.79 31.33
CA SER A 4 2.01 32.41 30.26
C SER A 4 3.23 31.58 29.88
N LEU A 5 3.82 30.86 30.83
CA LEU A 5 4.93 29.92 30.60
C LEU A 5 4.44 28.66 29.89
N VAL A 6 3.29 28.13 30.27
CA VAL A 6 2.68 26.95 29.61
C VAL A 6 2.34 27.23 28.14
N ASN A 7 1.76 28.40 27.86
CA ASN A 7 1.45 28.83 26.48
C ASN A 7 2.72 29.09 25.66
N GLY A 8 3.81 29.53 26.29
CA GLY A 8 5.12 29.69 25.62
C GLY A 8 5.75 28.34 25.24
N ILE A 9 5.66 27.36 26.13
CA ILE A 9 6.16 26.01 25.93
C ILE A 9 5.33 25.28 24.82
N GLN A 10 4.01 25.41 24.85
CA GLN A 10 3.14 24.86 23.79
C GLN A 10 3.43 25.45 22.40
N LYS A 11 3.76 26.75 22.31
CA LYS A 11 4.17 27.40 21.06
C LYS A 11 5.54 26.91 20.56
N LEU A 12 6.47 26.57 21.45
CA LEU A 12 7.81 26.09 21.09
C LEU A 12 7.84 24.63 20.67
N PHE A 13 6.96 23.80 21.21
CA PHE A 13 6.96 22.36 20.91
C PHE A 13 5.96 21.94 19.82
N GLY A 14 5.12 22.86 19.31
CA GLY A 14 4.09 22.54 18.32
C GLY A 14 3.18 21.39 18.78
N ASN A 15 1.89 21.45 18.56
CA ASN A 15 1.04 20.33 18.87
C ASN A 15 1.49 19.09 18.06
N LYS A 16 1.55 17.90 18.67
CA LYS A 16 1.91 16.65 17.97
C LYS A 16 1.08 16.51 16.68
N ALA A 17 -0.20 16.86 16.73
CA ALA A 17 -1.09 16.88 15.58
C ALA A 17 -0.58 17.79 14.44
N ASP A 18 0.00 18.96 14.73
CA ASP A 18 0.53 19.87 13.71
C ASP A 18 1.77 19.27 13.00
N LYS A 19 2.59 18.51 13.75
CA LYS A 19 3.74 17.80 13.17
C LYS A 19 3.29 16.63 12.30
N ASP A 20 2.31 15.88 12.77
CA ASP A 20 1.76 14.74 12.04
C ASP A 20 1.10 15.22 10.74
N VAL A 21 0.33 16.32 10.77
CA VAL A 21 -0.27 16.94 9.57
C VAL A 21 0.79 17.40 8.59
N LYS A 22 1.84 18.10 9.05
CA LYS A 22 2.95 18.52 8.18
C LYS A 22 3.67 17.35 7.54
N GLY A 23 3.79 16.22 8.25
CA GLY A 23 4.35 15.00 7.68
C GLY A 23 3.52 14.38 6.55
N LEU A 24 2.22 14.67 6.51
CA LEU A 24 1.31 14.19 5.46
C LEU A 24 1.22 15.12 4.24
N GLU A 25 1.63 16.39 4.35
CA GLU A 25 1.57 17.36 3.25
C GLU A 25 2.20 16.85 1.94
N PRO A 26 3.40 16.22 1.93
CA PRO A 26 3.99 15.70 0.70
C PRO A 26 3.17 14.58 0.04
N PHE A 27 2.47 13.77 0.85
CA PHE A 27 1.56 12.75 0.32
C PHE A 27 0.32 13.37 -0.32
N VAL A 28 -0.24 14.40 0.30
CA VAL A 28 -1.40 15.13 -0.24
C VAL A 28 -1.04 15.80 -1.57
N GLU A 29 0.15 16.38 -1.69
CA GLU A 29 0.63 16.95 -2.95
C GLU A 29 0.76 15.89 -4.05
N LYS A 30 1.34 14.73 -3.74
CA LYS A 30 1.41 13.60 -4.68
C LYS A 30 0.03 13.11 -5.09
N ILE A 31 -0.89 12.93 -4.13
CA ILE A 31 -2.28 12.51 -4.41
C ILE A 31 -2.97 13.52 -5.34
N ASN A 32 -2.80 14.81 -5.10
CA ASN A 32 -3.40 15.84 -5.93
C ASN A 32 -2.81 15.85 -7.35
N SER A 33 -1.51 15.58 -7.49
CA SER A 33 -0.88 15.47 -8.81
C SER A 33 -1.37 14.26 -9.61
N GLU A 34 -1.59 13.12 -8.95
CA GLU A 34 -2.18 11.94 -9.58
C GLU A 34 -3.67 12.16 -9.91
N PHE A 35 -4.40 12.84 -9.04
CA PHE A 35 -5.82 13.13 -9.24
C PHE A 35 -6.10 13.88 -10.55
N ILE A 36 -5.26 14.88 -10.90
CA ILE A 36 -5.40 15.65 -12.15
C ILE A 36 -5.29 14.73 -13.39
N LYS A 37 -4.46 13.68 -13.32
CA LYS A 37 -4.28 12.72 -14.43
C LYS A 37 -5.53 11.85 -14.67
N LEU A 38 -6.41 11.73 -13.68
CA LEU A 38 -7.58 10.86 -13.75
C LEU A 38 -8.84 11.54 -14.31
N GLU A 39 -8.84 12.87 -14.41
CA GLU A 39 -10.01 13.68 -14.74
C GLU A 39 -10.69 13.25 -16.07
N ASN A 40 -9.88 12.89 -17.07
CA ASN A 40 -10.36 12.55 -18.41
C ASN A 40 -10.58 11.04 -18.62
N LEU A 41 -10.37 10.22 -17.60
CA LEU A 41 -10.60 8.78 -17.71
C LEU A 41 -12.10 8.46 -17.74
N SER A 42 -12.47 7.48 -18.56
CA SER A 42 -13.80 6.87 -18.50
C SER A 42 -14.00 6.12 -17.17
N ASN A 43 -15.24 5.78 -16.84
CA ASN A 43 -15.54 5.01 -15.63
C ASN A 43 -14.90 3.61 -15.67
N ASP A 44 -14.79 3.00 -16.84
CA ASP A 44 -14.17 1.68 -16.99
C ASP A 44 -12.65 1.76 -16.86
N GLU A 45 -12.01 2.80 -17.40
CA GLU A 45 -10.58 3.04 -17.20
C GLU A 45 -10.26 3.33 -15.73
N LEU A 46 -11.08 4.14 -15.03
CA LEU A 46 -10.91 4.40 -13.61
C LEU A 46 -11.04 3.10 -12.79
N ARG A 47 -12.02 2.26 -13.12
CA ARG A 47 -12.22 0.95 -12.48
C ARG A 47 -11.05 0.01 -12.72
N SER A 48 -10.47 0.02 -13.93
CA SER A 48 -9.34 -0.82 -14.30
C SER A 48 -8.06 -0.51 -13.52
N LYS A 49 -7.94 0.68 -12.92
CA LYS A 49 -6.81 1.05 -12.06
C LYS A 49 -6.62 0.08 -10.91
N THR A 50 -7.70 -0.42 -10.30
CA THR A 50 -7.61 -1.42 -9.23
C THR A 50 -6.95 -2.72 -9.71
N THR A 51 -7.27 -3.16 -10.92
CA THR A 51 -6.63 -4.34 -11.53
C THR A 51 -5.15 -4.07 -11.81
N SER A 52 -4.83 -2.88 -12.31
CA SER A 52 -3.43 -2.46 -12.56
C SER A 52 -2.61 -2.45 -11.26
N PHE A 53 -3.17 -1.97 -10.14
CA PHE A 53 -2.48 -2.01 -8.83
C PHE A 53 -2.21 -3.44 -8.38
N LYS A 54 -3.19 -4.34 -8.52
CA LYS A 54 -3.00 -5.76 -8.18
C LYS A 54 -1.90 -6.41 -9.00
N HIS A 55 -1.87 -6.14 -10.32
CA HIS A 55 -0.81 -6.65 -11.19
C HIS A 55 0.55 -6.10 -10.75
N LYS A 56 0.66 -4.80 -10.50
CA LYS A 56 1.92 -4.17 -10.08
C LYS A 56 2.47 -4.77 -8.79
N VAL A 57 1.60 -5.04 -7.80
CA VAL A 57 2.00 -5.71 -6.55
C VAL A 57 2.46 -7.14 -6.82
N ASN A 58 1.68 -7.91 -7.58
CA ASN A 58 2.01 -9.30 -7.89
C ASN A 58 3.33 -9.40 -8.67
N ASP A 59 3.51 -8.55 -9.68
CA ASP A 59 4.73 -8.54 -10.49
C ASP A 59 5.96 -8.18 -9.65
N TYR A 60 5.82 -7.22 -8.73
CA TYR A 60 6.90 -6.80 -7.84
C TYR A 60 7.32 -7.86 -6.84
N LEU A 61 6.38 -8.69 -6.39
CA LEU A 61 6.62 -9.76 -5.42
C LEU A 61 6.90 -11.13 -6.06
N SER A 62 6.73 -11.25 -7.38
CA SER A 62 6.75 -12.55 -8.08
C SER A 62 7.99 -13.39 -7.80
N ASP A 63 9.17 -12.77 -7.81
CA ASP A 63 10.44 -13.47 -7.63
C ASP A 63 10.61 -14.01 -6.21
N ILE A 64 10.23 -13.22 -5.21
CA ILE A 64 10.33 -13.66 -3.81
C ILE A 64 9.25 -14.69 -3.47
N ASP A 65 8.03 -14.53 -4.01
CA ASP A 65 6.95 -15.51 -3.86
C ASP A 65 7.33 -16.85 -4.50
N GLN A 66 8.04 -16.84 -5.64
CA GLN A 66 8.54 -18.06 -6.27
C GLN A 66 9.60 -18.74 -5.42
N GLN A 67 10.56 -17.99 -4.85
CA GLN A 67 11.60 -18.54 -3.97
C GLN A 67 10.99 -19.23 -2.74
N ILE A 68 10.01 -18.60 -2.11
CA ILE A 68 9.28 -19.16 -0.96
C ILE A 68 8.53 -20.44 -1.39
N ALA A 69 7.87 -20.43 -2.53
CA ALA A 69 7.14 -21.58 -3.05
C ALA A 69 8.07 -22.77 -3.35
N ASP A 70 9.25 -22.50 -3.93
CA ASP A 70 10.24 -23.53 -4.23
C ASP A 70 10.78 -24.19 -2.96
N LEU A 71 11.10 -23.41 -1.93
CA LEU A 71 11.54 -23.93 -0.63
C LEU A 71 10.43 -24.77 0.04
N LYS A 72 9.18 -24.30 0.03
CA LYS A 72 8.04 -25.05 0.55
C LYS A 72 7.86 -26.39 -0.20
N SER A 73 8.00 -26.39 -1.51
CA SER A 73 7.96 -27.61 -2.33
C SER A 73 9.13 -28.55 -2.05
N GLU A 74 10.31 -28.02 -1.76
CA GLU A 74 11.47 -28.84 -1.36
C GLU A 74 11.24 -29.53 -0.02
N ILE A 75 10.68 -28.82 0.97
CA ILE A 75 10.33 -29.39 2.27
C ILE A 75 9.29 -30.53 2.12
N GLU A 76 8.29 -30.36 1.28
CA GLU A 76 7.27 -31.37 1.04
C GLU A 76 7.85 -32.65 0.40
N LYS A 77 8.85 -32.52 -0.44
CA LYS A 77 9.52 -33.63 -1.14
C LYS A 77 10.62 -34.29 -0.32
N SER A 78 11.13 -33.62 0.72
CA SER A 78 12.20 -34.15 1.55
C SER A 78 11.75 -35.31 2.42
N ALA A 79 12.64 -36.29 2.62
CA ALA A 79 12.33 -37.44 3.46
C ALA A 79 12.23 -37.04 4.95
N ALA A 80 11.43 -37.75 5.73
CA ALA A 80 11.18 -37.45 7.14
C ALA A 80 12.44 -37.49 8.04
N HIS A 81 13.52 -38.12 7.59
CA HIS A 81 14.79 -38.22 8.33
C HIS A 81 15.77 -37.10 8.00
N GLU A 82 15.48 -36.22 7.02
CA GLU A 82 16.31 -35.06 6.66
C GLU A 82 15.95 -33.83 7.51
N ILE A 83 16.02 -33.98 8.84
CA ILE A 83 15.52 -32.95 9.78
C ILE A 83 16.31 -31.66 9.64
N ASP A 84 17.63 -31.72 9.63
CA ASP A 84 18.50 -30.54 9.59
C ASP A 84 18.26 -29.71 8.31
N ARG A 85 18.11 -30.40 7.16
CA ARG A 85 17.82 -29.74 5.88
C ARG A 85 16.47 -29.03 5.86
N ARG A 86 15.49 -29.62 6.54
CA ARG A 86 14.16 -29.00 6.66
C ARG A 86 14.18 -27.79 7.59
N GLU A 87 14.95 -27.83 8.67
CA GLU A 87 15.14 -26.73 9.60
C GLU A 87 15.80 -25.53 8.87
N ASP A 88 16.90 -25.76 8.15
CA ASP A 88 17.57 -24.75 7.33
C ASP A 88 16.61 -24.11 6.31
N ALA A 89 15.75 -24.91 5.68
CA ALA A 89 14.77 -24.41 4.70
C ALA A 89 13.67 -23.58 5.36
N TYR A 90 13.20 -23.93 6.56
CA TYR A 90 12.26 -23.10 7.32
C TYR A 90 12.89 -21.76 7.74
N ASP A 91 14.13 -21.76 8.21
CA ASP A 91 14.84 -20.54 8.57
C ASP A 91 15.00 -19.61 7.36
N GLN A 92 15.26 -20.17 6.18
CA GLN A 92 15.31 -19.38 4.94
C GLN A 92 13.95 -18.82 4.55
N ILE A 93 12.87 -19.59 4.72
CA ILE A 93 11.51 -19.09 4.46
C ILE A 93 11.20 -17.92 5.39
N ASP A 94 11.51 -18.00 6.67
CA ASP A 94 11.27 -16.91 7.64
C ASP A 94 12.03 -15.62 7.25
N ILE A 95 13.23 -15.74 6.71
CA ILE A 95 13.99 -14.59 6.20
C ILE A 95 13.32 -14.00 4.96
N LEU A 96 12.94 -14.84 4.00
CA LEU A 96 12.29 -14.40 2.77
C LEU A 96 10.88 -13.80 3.03
N GLU A 97 10.13 -14.33 4.00
CA GLU A 97 8.83 -13.77 4.37
C GLU A 97 8.98 -12.35 4.96
N LYS A 98 10.01 -12.09 5.75
CA LYS A 98 10.32 -10.72 6.21
C LYS A 98 10.72 -9.78 5.08
N GLU A 99 11.59 -10.24 4.18
CA GLU A 99 11.98 -9.47 3.00
C GLU A 99 10.76 -9.19 2.10
N ARG A 100 9.86 -10.16 1.96
CA ARG A 100 8.60 -10.01 1.24
C ARG A 100 7.71 -8.94 1.84
N ASP A 101 7.60 -8.89 3.17
CA ASP A 101 6.81 -7.89 3.87
C ASP A 101 7.39 -6.48 3.67
N GLU A 102 8.71 -6.32 3.71
CA GLU A 102 9.39 -5.05 3.40
C GLU A 102 9.13 -4.61 1.95
N LYS A 103 9.30 -5.52 0.98
CA LYS A 103 8.98 -5.27 -0.42
C LYS A 103 7.50 -4.92 -0.64
N LEU A 104 6.60 -5.59 0.08
CA LEU A 104 5.17 -5.28 0.01
C LEU A 104 4.88 -3.86 0.51
N GLU A 105 5.50 -3.44 1.62
CA GLU A 105 5.37 -2.08 2.13
C GLU A 105 5.89 -1.05 1.12
N ASP A 106 7.03 -1.31 0.49
CA ASP A 106 7.62 -0.45 -0.52
C ASP A 106 6.68 -0.23 -1.72
N ILE A 107 6.15 -1.31 -2.31
CA ILE A 107 5.25 -1.20 -3.46
C ILE A 107 3.91 -0.58 -3.09
N LEU A 108 3.38 -0.87 -1.90
CA LEU A 108 2.16 -0.23 -1.41
C LEU A 108 2.36 1.28 -1.22
N ASN A 109 3.49 1.72 -0.69
CA ASN A 109 3.84 3.13 -0.56
C ASN A 109 3.99 3.82 -1.93
N GLU A 110 4.50 3.12 -2.94
CA GLU A 110 4.60 3.65 -4.30
C GLU A 110 3.23 3.88 -4.95
N ILE A 111 2.29 2.94 -4.81
CA ILE A 111 0.96 3.04 -5.42
C ILE A 111 -0.02 3.90 -4.60
N LEU A 112 0.26 4.15 -3.33
CA LEU A 112 -0.61 4.85 -2.39
C LEU A 112 -1.17 6.17 -2.92
N PRO A 113 -0.35 7.10 -3.48
CA PRO A 113 -0.87 8.36 -3.98
C PRO A 113 -1.90 8.20 -5.10
N GLU A 114 -1.63 7.32 -6.06
CA GLU A 114 -2.54 7.05 -7.17
C GLU A 114 -3.81 6.34 -6.70
N ALA A 115 -3.71 5.40 -5.77
CA ALA A 115 -4.86 4.72 -5.20
C ALA A 115 -5.81 5.70 -4.48
N PHE A 116 -5.27 6.61 -3.67
CA PHE A 116 -6.07 7.66 -3.03
C PHE A 116 -6.67 8.64 -4.05
N ALA A 117 -5.94 8.95 -5.13
CA ALA A 117 -6.45 9.78 -6.22
C ALA A 117 -7.64 9.12 -6.92
N VAL A 118 -7.60 7.80 -7.14
CA VAL A 118 -8.73 7.03 -7.72
C VAL A 118 -9.95 7.07 -6.81
N VAL A 119 -9.78 6.92 -5.49
CA VAL A 119 -10.88 7.04 -4.52
C VAL A 119 -11.45 8.45 -4.54
N LYS A 120 -10.61 9.49 -4.53
CA LYS A 120 -11.01 10.89 -4.59
C LYS A 120 -11.80 11.20 -5.87
N GLU A 121 -11.33 10.73 -7.03
CA GLU A 121 -12.01 10.92 -8.31
C GLU A 121 -13.34 10.18 -8.35
N THR A 122 -13.40 8.97 -7.81
CA THR A 122 -14.63 8.20 -7.69
C THR A 122 -15.67 8.95 -6.83
N ALA A 123 -15.24 9.48 -5.67
CA ALA A 123 -16.11 10.26 -4.79
C ALA A 123 -16.62 11.54 -5.48
N ARG A 124 -15.74 12.26 -6.23
CA ARG A 124 -16.15 13.43 -7.02
C ARG A 124 -17.25 13.06 -8.01
N ARG A 125 -17.07 11.97 -8.77
CA ARG A 125 -18.09 11.52 -9.75
C ARG A 125 -19.42 11.16 -9.11
N PHE A 126 -19.40 10.56 -7.92
CA PHE A 126 -20.63 10.26 -7.17
C PHE A 126 -21.37 11.52 -6.72
N THR A 127 -20.66 12.58 -6.38
CA THR A 127 -21.29 13.85 -5.97
C THR A 127 -21.81 14.68 -7.13
N GLU A 128 -21.20 14.56 -8.31
CA GLU A 128 -21.56 15.33 -9.51
C GLU A 128 -22.62 14.65 -10.38
N ASN A 129 -22.87 13.35 -10.18
CA ASN A 129 -23.85 12.60 -10.96
C ASN A 129 -25.16 12.40 -10.21
N ASP A 130 -26.26 12.88 -10.75
CA ASP A 130 -27.62 12.69 -10.21
C ASP A 130 -28.09 11.22 -10.26
N LYS A 131 -27.47 10.40 -11.11
CA LYS A 131 -27.81 8.99 -11.33
C LYS A 131 -26.58 8.15 -11.46
N ILE A 132 -26.55 7.05 -10.72
CA ILE A 132 -25.52 6.01 -10.80
C ILE A 132 -26.14 4.79 -11.48
N THR A 133 -25.52 4.34 -12.59
CA THR A 133 -25.89 3.07 -13.22
C THR A 133 -25.04 1.97 -12.64
N ALA A 134 -25.62 1.12 -11.81
CA ALA A 134 -24.99 -0.09 -11.33
C ALA A 134 -25.20 -1.23 -12.33
N LYS A 135 -24.12 -1.86 -12.78
CA LYS A 135 -24.17 -3.13 -13.52
C LYS A 135 -23.85 -4.25 -12.55
N ALA A 136 -24.73 -5.25 -12.47
CA ALA A 136 -24.41 -6.48 -11.77
C ALA A 136 -23.25 -7.18 -12.52
N THR A 137 -22.23 -7.55 -11.79
CA THR A 137 -21.20 -8.47 -12.31
C THR A 137 -21.62 -9.88 -11.89
N ASP A 138 -21.62 -10.80 -12.84
CA ASP A 138 -21.83 -12.24 -12.60
C ASP A 138 -20.73 -12.80 -11.69
#